data_921228ccdb29cca6b8df513351a63160
#
_entry.id   921228ccdb29cca6b8df513351a63160
#
_cell.length_a   1.000
_cell.length_b   1.000
_cell.length_c   1.000
_cell.angle_alpha   90.00
_cell.angle_beta   90.00
_cell.angle_gamma   90.00
#
_symmetry.space_group_name_H-M   'P 1'
#
loop_
_entity.id
_entity.type
_entity.pdbx_description
1 polymer ?
#
loop_
_entity_poly.entity_id
_entity_poly.type
_entity_poly.pdbx_seq_one_letter_code
_entity_poly.pdbx_strand_id
1 'polypeptide(L)'
;MPKMIRKVFLYRRRWCVIIFLSSVAIFVLSLQFELNAIEVTQRKSGNDFLRGQGLTVTARLKQNRYSSMSKSKDQVYQFALNGEGEIGKGHRRLRRGRRCARTKQQETSRFRELSKGILVFSVWYDNRKTQPFIRILLLMYRNDPPPSLTCSFQIASKQTILTTEAVFYEHNENHHDRYGGFVASCIVPREVETMPCSIKVSIKSTNKAQIVRRKSLTFPVSSTDRLENTVGGKYGICVPPLHGDISVDRLVEFIELTRILGASHFTFYDLAINEEMRKALSQYETKGLVSVLEWNLPEYTRNKLHYFGQVVSILDCLYRSMRDKSFVAFHDLDEFIVPLQHDNINSLLNEIHKDYHCGHCFESVVFDPSKDSESPNVLSRDRLVTQRIFYRTSQMTPYWTKCIVDPRKIFEQGIHHISKPLEEFYQAEKVDWNIARVFHYRKCQDSHALMQLKCSAKFEVDKTMRRFGEKLTINFKIASNATNRRNS
;
A
#
# COMPACT_ATOMS: atom_id res chain seq x y z
N MET A 1 -5.40 -5.88 72.45
CA MET A 1 -5.51 -5.96 70.97
C MET A 1 -4.44 -5.23 70.13
N PRO A 2 -3.32 -4.66 70.64
CA PRO A 2 -2.37 -3.99 69.74
C PRO A 2 -1.20 -4.87 69.22
N LYS A 3 -0.93 -6.03 69.77
CA LYS A 3 0.22 -6.85 69.34
C LYS A 3 -0.02 -7.73 68.12
N MET A 4 -1.29 -8.04 67.80
CA MET A 4 -1.63 -8.91 66.68
C MET A 4 -1.64 -8.17 65.34
N ILE A 5 -2.02 -6.90 65.33
CA ILE A 5 -2.08 -6.06 64.10
C ILE A 5 -0.67 -5.74 63.59
N ARG A 6 0.31 -5.54 64.48
CA ARG A 6 1.73 -5.30 64.08
C ARG A 6 2.39 -6.51 63.39
N LYS A 7 2.05 -7.73 63.77
CA LYS A 7 2.58 -8.94 63.08
C LYS A 7 2.04 -9.12 61.68
N VAL A 8 0.78 -8.82 61.42
CA VAL A 8 0.17 -8.93 60.09
C VAL A 8 0.72 -7.90 59.10
N PHE A 9 1.00 -6.68 59.59
CA PHE A 9 1.60 -5.62 58.76
C PHE A 9 3.09 -5.92 58.42
N LEU A 10 3.86 -6.50 59.32
CA LEU A 10 5.24 -6.91 59.06
C LEU A 10 5.31 -8.11 58.10
N TYR A 11 4.34 -9.03 58.15
CA TYR A 11 4.26 -10.17 57.23
C TYR A 11 3.89 -9.74 55.81
N ARG A 12 2.92 -8.86 55.64
CA ARG A 12 2.59 -8.26 54.31
C ARG A 12 3.74 -7.48 53.68
N ARG A 13 4.46 -6.69 54.47
CA ARG A 13 5.64 -5.96 53.96
C ARG A 13 6.76 -6.90 53.50
N ARG A 14 7.00 -8.00 54.18
CA ARG A 14 7.99 -9.00 53.77
C ARG A 14 7.60 -9.70 52.47
N TRP A 15 6.35 -10.04 52.28
CA TRP A 15 5.88 -10.65 51.04
C TRP A 15 5.91 -9.69 49.85
N CYS A 16 5.58 -8.43 50.02
CA CYS A 16 5.72 -7.40 48.97
C CYS A 16 7.19 -7.19 48.55
N VAL A 17 8.13 -7.20 49.49
CA VAL A 17 9.56 -7.09 49.20
C VAL A 17 10.07 -8.36 48.49
N ILE A 18 9.64 -9.55 48.86
CA ILE A 18 10.05 -10.79 48.20
C ILE A 18 9.51 -10.84 46.78
N ILE A 19 8.24 -10.47 46.54
CA ILE A 19 7.64 -10.41 45.18
C ILE A 19 8.35 -9.36 44.33
N PHE A 20 8.67 -8.19 44.89
CA PHE A 20 9.41 -7.13 44.17
C PHE A 20 10.83 -7.58 43.79
N LEU A 21 11.55 -8.21 44.70
CA LEU A 21 12.92 -8.70 44.47
C LEU A 21 12.92 -9.88 43.45
N SER A 22 11.92 -10.75 43.46
CA SER A 22 11.79 -11.83 42.47
C SER A 22 11.46 -11.27 41.08
N SER A 23 10.62 -10.23 40.98
CA SER A 23 10.31 -9.56 39.71
C SER A 23 11.52 -8.84 39.13
N VAL A 24 12.33 -8.18 39.95
CA VAL A 24 13.59 -7.54 39.56
C VAL A 24 14.61 -8.57 39.10
N ALA A 25 14.72 -9.71 39.80
CA ALA A 25 15.65 -10.78 39.42
C ALA A 25 15.26 -11.42 38.07
N ILE A 26 13.97 -11.64 37.81
CA ILE A 26 13.48 -12.13 36.51
C ILE A 26 13.77 -11.11 35.39
N PHE A 27 13.60 -9.82 35.66
CA PHE A 27 13.89 -8.77 34.71
C PHE A 27 15.39 -8.67 34.39
N VAL A 28 16.27 -8.76 35.39
CA VAL A 28 17.73 -8.77 35.22
C VAL A 28 18.20 -10.01 34.45
N LEU A 29 17.62 -11.19 34.73
CA LEU A 29 17.93 -12.42 33.99
C LEU A 29 17.48 -12.34 32.52
N SER A 30 16.33 -11.72 32.24
CA SER A 30 15.89 -11.52 30.86
C SER A 30 16.78 -10.54 30.10
N LEU A 31 17.25 -9.46 30.74
CA LEU A 31 18.22 -8.53 30.15
C LEU A 31 19.60 -9.17 29.91
N GLN A 32 20.07 -10.02 30.81
CA GLN A 32 21.33 -10.76 30.63
C GLN A 32 21.22 -11.77 29.48
N PHE A 33 20.05 -12.41 29.32
CA PHE A 33 19.81 -13.33 28.21
C PHE A 33 19.80 -12.59 26.85
N GLU A 34 19.23 -11.39 26.80
CA GLU A 34 19.27 -10.54 25.60
C GLU A 34 20.68 -10.03 25.28
N LEU A 35 21.44 -9.61 26.30
CA LEU A 35 22.84 -9.16 26.13
C LEU A 35 23.75 -10.29 25.64
N ASN A 36 23.62 -11.50 26.19
CA ASN A 36 24.38 -12.65 25.74
C ASN A 36 24.01 -13.08 24.30
N ALA A 37 22.75 -12.91 23.88
CA ALA A 37 22.34 -13.15 22.50
C ALA A 37 22.98 -12.15 21.53
N ILE A 38 23.16 -10.88 21.94
CA ILE A 38 23.82 -9.85 21.16
C ILE A 38 25.34 -10.14 21.05
N GLU A 39 25.99 -10.59 22.13
CA GLU A 39 27.42 -10.89 22.15
C GLU A 39 27.78 -12.13 21.30
N VAL A 40 26.93 -13.15 21.28
CA VAL A 40 27.08 -14.33 20.41
C VAL A 40 26.92 -13.94 18.94
N THR A 41 26.05 -12.98 18.63
CA THR A 41 25.84 -12.49 17.27
C THR A 41 27.04 -11.65 16.79
N GLN A 42 27.64 -10.85 17.66
CA GLN A 42 28.83 -10.06 17.33
C GLN A 42 30.11 -10.93 17.18
N ARG A 43 30.27 -11.99 17.97
CA ARG A 43 31.41 -12.93 17.81
C ARG A 43 31.37 -13.75 16.53
N LYS A 44 30.16 -14.05 15.99
CA LYS A 44 30.01 -14.70 14.67
C LYS A 44 30.29 -13.75 13.49
N SER A 45 30.10 -12.45 13.68
CA SER A 45 30.37 -11.43 12.66
C SER A 45 31.86 -11.08 12.52
N GLY A 46 32.71 -11.38 13.51
CA GLY A 46 34.11 -10.99 13.54
C GLY A 46 35.07 -11.97 12.83
N ASN A 47 34.64 -13.18 12.48
CA ASN A 47 35.53 -14.20 11.92
C ASN A 47 35.39 -14.46 10.41
N ASP A 48 34.49 -13.76 9.70
CA ASP A 48 34.25 -13.97 8.26
C ASP A 48 34.73 -12.80 7.38
N PHE A 49 35.68 -11.97 7.85
CA PHE A 49 36.15 -10.80 7.13
C PHE A 49 37.34 -11.08 6.14
N LEU A 50 37.60 -12.34 5.80
CA LEU A 50 38.61 -12.68 4.78
C LEU A 50 38.14 -13.83 3.88
N ARG A 51 37.12 -13.59 3.03
CA ARG A 51 37.00 -14.20 1.70
C ARG A 51 35.82 -13.60 0.96
N GLY A 52 36.11 -12.91 -0.13
CA GLY A 52 35.10 -12.28 -0.96
C GLY A 52 34.18 -13.29 -1.63
N GLN A 53 32.89 -13.05 -1.45
CA GLN A 53 31.81 -13.33 -2.41
C GLN A 53 30.52 -12.78 -1.82
N GLY A 54 29.72 -12.11 -2.63
CA GLY A 54 28.54 -11.37 -2.23
C GLY A 54 27.51 -12.22 -1.46
N LEU A 55 27.14 -11.74 -0.31
CA LEU A 55 26.03 -12.26 0.51
C LEU A 55 25.00 -11.17 0.72
N THR A 56 23.88 -11.37 0.07
CA THR A 56 22.62 -10.67 0.31
C THR A 56 22.20 -10.83 1.77
N VAL A 57 22.16 -9.73 2.51
CA VAL A 57 21.62 -9.70 3.87
C VAL A 57 20.11 -9.66 3.77
N THR A 58 19.45 -10.82 3.85
CA THR A 58 18.03 -10.93 4.13
C THR A 58 17.79 -10.62 5.61
N ALA A 59 17.05 -9.55 5.90
CA ALA A 59 16.61 -9.22 7.24
C ALA A 59 15.66 -10.31 7.79
N ARG A 60 16.21 -11.26 8.54
CA ARG A 60 15.44 -12.20 9.39
C ARG A 60 15.27 -11.55 10.77
N LEU A 61 14.18 -10.82 10.96
CA LEU A 61 13.74 -10.41 12.28
C LEU A 61 12.38 -11.03 12.60
N LYS A 62 12.39 -11.91 13.62
CA LYS A 62 11.25 -12.48 14.37
C LYS A 62 10.31 -13.42 13.62
N GLN A 63 10.79 -14.63 13.39
CA GLN A 63 9.94 -15.77 13.08
C GLN A 63 10.23 -16.92 14.07
N ASN A 64 9.75 -16.79 15.31
CA ASN A 64 9.73 -17.90 16.25
C ASN A 64 8.57 -17.79 17.23
N ARG A 65 7.33 -18.00 16.72
CA ARG A 65 6.15 -18.50 17.49
C ARG A 65 5.01 -19.06 16.62
N TYR A 66 5.23 -19.32 15.33
CA TYR A 66 4.19 -19.85 14.43
C TYR A 66 4.67 -21.00 13.53
N SER A 67 5.46 -21.94 14.07
CA SER A 67 6.06 -22.99 13.24
C SER A 67 5.10 -24.15 12.83
N SER A 68 3.89 -24.23 13.36
CA SER A 68 2.89 -25.21 12.92
C SER A 68 1.80 -24.67 11.99
N MET A 69 1.57 -23.33 11.98
CA MET A 69 0.60 -22.68 11.06
C MET A 69 1.23 -22.20 9.74
N SER A 70 2.56 -22.14 9.65
CA SER A 70 3.23 -21.56 8.48
C SER A 70 3.12 -22.45 7.23
N LYS A 71 3.20 -23.78 7.39
CA LYS A 71 3.16 -24.71 6.24
C LYS A 71 1.84 -24.67 5.47
N SER A 72 0.70 -24.47 6.12
CA SER A 72 -0.59 -24.36 5.43
C SER A 72 -0.75 -23.01 4.71
N LYS A 73 -0.21 -21.92 5.28
CA LYS A 73 -0.25 -20.58 4.66
C LYS A 73 0.65 -20.48 3.42
N ASP A 74 1.82 -21.11 3.46
CA ASP A 74 2.73 -21.14 2.33
C ASP A 74 2.19 -21.99 1.17
N GLN A 75 1.50 -23.11 1.44
CA GLN A 75 0.83 -23.91 0.42
C GLN A 75 -0.35 -23.17 -0.22
N VAL A 76 -1.21 -22.55 0.59
CA VAL A 76 -2.32 -21.70 0.12
C VAL A 76 -1.78 -20.53 -0.72
N TYR A 77 -0.64 -20.00 -0.33
CA TYR A 77 0.02 -18.93 -1.01
C TYR A 77 0.60 -19.37 -2.38
N GLN A 78 1.33 -20.48 -2.45
CA GLN A 78 1.84 -21.02 -3.72
C GLN A 78 0.69 -21.35 -4.67
N PHE A 79 -0.42 -21.87 -4.17
CA PHE A 79 -1.63 -22.08 -4.96
C PHE A 79 -2.23 -20.75 -5.46
N ALA A 80 -2.30 -19.71 -4.63
CA ALA A 80 -2.80 -18.38 -5.03
C ALA A 80 -1.90 -17.72 -6.09
N LEU A 81 -0.60 -18.01 -6.08
CA LEU A 81 0.36 -17.55 -7.07
C LEU A 81 0.44 -18.41 -8.32
N ASN A 82 0.59 -19.72 -8.15
CA ASN A 82 1.03 -20.62 -9.20
C ASN A 82 -0.06 -21.55 -9.72
N GLY A 83 -1.11 -21.85 -8.91
CA GLY A 83 -2.12 -22.83 -9.28
C GLY A 83 -1.47 -24.18 -9.57
N GLU A 84 -1.06 -24.96 -8.56
CA GLU A 84 -0.51 -26.30 -8.80
C GLU A 84 -1.58 -27.23 -9.39
N GLY A 85 -1.52 -27.40 -10.70
CA GLY A 85 -2.14 -28.42 -11.49
C GLY A 85 -1.27 -28.62 -12.72
N GLU A 86 -0.95 -29.84 -13.07
CA GLU A 86 0.00 -30.32 -14.10
C GLU A 86 0.33 -29.31 -15.21
N ILE A 87 1.57 -28.88 -15.26
CA ILE A 87 2.10 -27.85 -16.16
C ILE A 87 2.22 -28.41 -17.58
N GLY A 88 1.21 -28.17 -18.40
CA GLY A 88 1.36 -28.22 -19.85
C GLY A 88 2.17 -27.01 -20.32
N LYS A 89 3.35 -27.24 -20.92
CA LYS A 89 4.22 -26.23 -21.51
C LYS A 89 3.50 -25.42 -22.57
N GLY A 90 3.10 -24.17 -22.28
CA GLY A 90 2.54 -23.23 -23.23
C GLY A 90 1.79 -22.08 -22.54
N HIS A 91 2.25 -20.84 -22.75
CA HIS A 91 1.50 -19.64 -22.33
C HIS A 91 0.14 -19.63 -23.01
N ARG A 92 -0.92 -19.89 -22.25
CA ARG A 92 -2.29 -19.82 -22.75
C ARG A 92 -2.78 -18.38 -22.70
N ARG A 93 -2.53 -17.60 -23.77
CA ARG A 93 -3.30 -16.37 -24.00
C ARG A 93 -4.71 -16.76 -24.39
N LEU A 94 -5.71 -16.40 -23.58
CA LEU A 94 -7.09 -16.48 -24.00
C LEU A 94 -7.26 -15.66 -25.29
N ARG A 95 -8.06 -16.18 -26.26
CA ARG A 95 -8.39 -15.42 -27.46
C ARG A 95 -9.00 -14.09 -27.02
N ARG A 96 -8.61 -12.98 -27.66
CA ARG A 96 -9.27 -11.69 -27.48
C ARG A 96 -10.73 -11.86 -27.87
N GLY A 97 -11.60 -12.07 -26.88
CA GLY A 97 -13.04 -12.00 -27.08
C GLY A 97 -13.43 -10.59 -27.50
N ARG A 98 -14.69 -10.42 -27.99
CA ARG A 98 -15.27 -9.09 -28.22
C ARG A 98 -14.94 -8.22 -27.00
N ARG A 99 -14.36 -7.03 -27.24
CA ARG A 99 -14.08 -6.08 -26.17
C ARG A 99 -15.36 -5.93 -25.35
N CYS A 100 -15.27 -6.24 -24.06
CA CYS A 100 -16.39 -6.00 -23.16
C CYS A 100 -16.81 -4.54 -23.34
N ALA A 101 -18.07 -4.31 -23.70
CA ALA A 101 -18.56 -2.95 -23.88
C ALA A 101 -18.28 -2.17 -22.59
N ARG A 102 -17.47 -1.11 -22.68
CA ARG A 102 -17.23 -0.21 -21.56
C ARG A 102 -18.55 0.49 -21.25
N THR A 103 -19.27 0.01 -20.28
CA THR A 103 -20.31 0.81 -19.67
C THR A 103 -19.65 1.84 -18.73
N LYS A 104 -20.16 3.07 -18.67
CA LYS A 104 -19.73 4.07 -17.66
C LYS A 104 -19.67 3.47 -16.24
N GLN A 105 -20.46 2.46 -15.98
CA GLN A 105 -20.52 1.72 -14.71
C GLN A 105 -19.27 0.86 -14.44
N GLN A 106 -18.45 0.52 -15.45
CA GLN A 106 -17.19 -0.21 -15.27
C GLN A 106 -16.03 0.69 -14.81
N GLU A 107 -16.17 2.01 -14.95
CA GLU A 107 -15.17 2.98 -14.47
C GLU A 107 -15.38 3.38 -13.00
N THR A 108 -16.58 3.18 -12.46
CA THR A 108 -16.92 3.50 -11.08
C THR A 108 -16.82 2.26 -10.19
N SER A 109 -15.60 1.88 -9.79
CA SER A 109 -15.42 0.93 -8.69
C SER A 109 -15.90 1.56 -7.40
N ARG A 110 -16.72 0.82 -6.67
CA ARG A 110 -17.20 1.17 -5.34
C ARG A 110 -17.43 -0.10 -4.53
N PHE A 111 -17.39 -0.01 -3.22
CA PHE A 111 -17.69 -1.16 -2.38
C PHE A 111 -19.13 -1.64 -2.58
N ARG A 112 -19.27 -2.93 -2.78
CA ARG A 112 -20.55 -3.64 -2.83
C ARG A 112 -20.52 -4.77 -1.80
N GLU A 113 -21.48 -4.74 -0.89
CA GLU A 113 -21.55 -5.75 0.18
C GLU A 113 -22.11 -7.08 -0.34
N LEU A 114 -21.22 -8.05 -0.52
CA LEU A 114 -21.58 -9.41 -0.94
C LEU A 114 -22.31 -10.17 0.18
N SER A 115 -21.88 -9.98 1.42
CA SER A 115 -22.50 -10.46 2.65
C SER A 115 -22.10 -9.52 3.78
N LYS A 116 -22.81 -9.57 4.94
CA LYS A 116 -22.49 -8.70 6.09
C LYS A 116 -20.99 -8.78 6.42
N GLY A 117 -20.30 -7.65 6.25
CA GLY A 117 -18.86 -7.54 6.53
C GLY A 117 -17.93 -8.07 5.44
N ILE A 118 -18.43 -8.39 4.23
CA ILE A 118 -17.61 -8.74 3.08
C ILE A 118 -17.91 -7.76 1.94
N LEU A 119 -16.98 -6.85 1.73
CA LEU A 119 -17.10 -5.70 0.86
C LEU A 119 -16.16 -5.85 -0.33
N VAL A 120 -16.70 -6.15 -1.51
CA VAL A 120 -15.91 -6.26 -2.75
C VAL A 120 -15.79 -4.89 -3.38
N PHE A 121 -14.56 -4.45 -3.67
CA PHE A 121 -14.28 -3.18 -4.33
C PHE A 121 -14.15 -3.33 -5.84
N SER A 122 -13.27 -4.20 -6.29
CA SER A 122 -13.02 -4.41 -7.72
C SER A 122 -12.65 -5.85 -8.04
N VAL A 123 -12.82 -6.22 -9.33
CA VAL A 123 -12.54 -7.57 -9.83
C VAL A 123 -11.71 -7.47 -11.10
N TRP A 124 -10.61 -8.23 -11.13
CA TRP A 124 -9.59 -8.17 -12.17
C TRP A 124 -9.34 -9.53 -12.79
N TYR A 125 -9.20 -9.59 -14.09
CA TYR A 125 -8.64 -10.71 -14.82
C TYR A 125 -7.12 -10.54 -14.85
N ASP A 126 -6.39 -11.44 -14.18
CA ASP A 126 -4.95 -11.45 -14.04
C ASP A 126 -4.36 -12.63 -14.83
N ASN A 127 -3.70 -12.32 -15.93
CA ASN A 127 -3.06 -13.30 -16.83
C ASN A 127 -1.52 -13.16 -16.85
N ARG A 128 -0.95 -12.55 -15.83
CA ARG A 128 0.51 -12.38 -15.74
C ARG A 128 1.26 -13.70 -15.57
N LYS A 129 0.57 -14.75 -15.12
CA LYS A 129 1.08 -16.13 -14.99
C LYS A 129 0.47 -17.01 -16.09
N THR A 130 1.04 -18.20 -16.28
CA THR A 130 0.53 -19.21 -17.23
C THR A 130 -0.92 -19.59 -16.95
N GLN A 131 -1.25 -19.76 -15.65
CA GLN A 131 -2.63 -19.95 -15.21
C GLN A 131 -3.28 -18.59 -14.92
N PRO A 132 -4.32 -18.16 -15.66
CA PRO A 132 -5.01 -16.92 -15.38
C PRO A 132 -5.95 -17.05 -14.18
N PHE A 133 -6.16 -15.92 -13.49
CA PHE A 133 -7.01 -15.80 -12.31
C PHE A 133 -8.04 -14.68 -12.45
N ILE A 134 -9.17 -14.85 -11.78
CA ILE A 134 -9.99 -13.73 -11.35
C ILE A 134 -9.54 -13.33 -9.96
N ARG A 135 -9.07 -12.07 -9.81
CA ARG A 135 -8.66 -11.48 -8.54
C ARG A 135 -9.76 -10.56 -8.04
N ILE A 136 -10.28 -10.84 -6.87
CA ILE A 136 -11.33 -10.08 -6.21
C ILE A 136 -10.69 -9.32 -5.07
N LEU A 137 -10.65 -7.98 -5.15
CA LEU A 137 -10.10 -7.11 -4.12
C LEU A 137 -11.22 -6.74 -3.16
N LEU A 138 -11.02 -7.04 -1.90
CA LEU A 138 -12.10 -6.91 -0.90
C LEU A 138 -11.58 -6.56 0.49
N LEU A 139 -12.46 -5.94 1.26
CA LEU A 139 -12.37 -5.80 2.70
C LEU A 139 -13.27 -6.83 3.37
N MET A 140 -12.76 -7.51 4.39
CA MET A 140 -13.60 -8.41 5.17
C MET A 140 -13.15 -8.49 6.62
N TYR A 141 -14.04 -8.99 7.47
CA TYR A 141 -13.72 -9.34 8.85
C TYR A 141 -12.68 -10.47 8.84
N ARG A 142 -11.64 -10.34 9.65
CA ARG A 142 -10.54 -11.31 9.74
C ARG A 142 -10.99 -12.51 10.56
N ASN A 143 -11.61 -13.46 9.89
CA ASN A 143 -12.04 -14.75 10.47
C ASN A 143 -11.03 -15.83 10.12
N ASP A 144 -10.89 -16.80 11.00
CA ASP A 144 -10.12 -18.02 10.76
C ASP A 144 -11.03 -19.23 11.00
N PRO A 145 -11.38 -20.02 9.98
CA PRO A 145 -11.03 -19.88 8.57
C PRO A 145 -11.84 -18.79 7.84
N PRO A 146 -11.34 -18.27 6.69
CA PRO A 146 -12.10 -17.36 5.85
C PRO A 146 -13.34 -18.07 5.26
N PRO A 147 -14.40 -17.30 4.89
CA PRO A 147 -15.61 -17.90 4.34
C PRO A 147 -15.34 -18.55 2.98
N SER A 148 -16.08 -19.63 2.64
CA SER A 148 -16.02 -20.24 1.31
C SER A 148 -16.68 -19.30 0.27
N LEU A 149 -15.87 -18.82 -0.68
CA LEU A 149 -16.30 -17.97 -1.78
C LEU A 149 -16.09 -18.70 -3.11
N THR A 150 -17.08 -18.61 -4.02
CA THR A 150 -17.02 -19.25 -5.32
C THR A 150 -17.24 -18.27 -6.45
N CYS A 151 -16.49 -18.44 -7.53
CA CYS A 151 -16.66 -17.74 -8.81
C CYS A 151 -17.41 -18.65 -9.80
N SER A 152 -18.44 -18.12 -10.46
CA SER A 152 -19.20 -18.84 -11.49
C SER A 152 -18.93 -18.25 -12.86
N PHE A 153 -18.46 -19.09 -13.79
CA PHE A 153 -18.11 -18.75 -15.17
C PHE A 153 -19.18 -19.31 -16.11
N GLN A 154 -19.77 -18.44 -16.91
CA GLN A 154 -20.70 -18.86 -17.93
C GLN A 154 -19.96 -19.15 -19.24
N ILE A 155 -20.12 -20.37 -19.77
CA ILE A 155 -19.55 -20.77 -21.05
C ILE A 155 -20.61 -20.56 -22.13
N ALA A 156 -20.39 -19.55 -22.98
CA ALA A 156 -21.37 -19.15 -24.00
C ALA A 156 -21.71 -20.28 -25.00
N SER A 157 -20.74 -21.14 -25.34
CA SER A 157 -20.90 -22.22 -26.32
C SER A 157 -21.70 -23.43 -25.82
N LYS A 158 -21.83 -23.59 -24.49
CA LYS A 158 -22.40 -24.83 -23.90
C LYS A 158 -23.57 -24.61 -22.95
N GLN A 159 -24.02 -23.37 -22.74
CA GLN A 159 -24.97 -22.99 -21.66
C GLN A 159 -24.63 -23.56 -20.27
N THR A 160 -23.37 -23.91 -20.08
CA THR A 160 -22.84 -24.53 -18.84
C THR A 160 -22.24 -23.48 -17.94
N ILE A 161 -22.47 -23.62 -16.64
CA ILE A 161 -21.82 -22.79 -15.61
C ILE A 161 -20.78 -23.64 -14.91
N LEU A 162 -19.51 -23.21 -15.01
CA LEU A 162 -18.43 -23.76 -14.20
C LEU A 162 -18.22 -22.91 -12.94
N THR A 163 -17.83 -23.56 -11.85
CA THR A 163 -17.55 -22.86 -10.61
C THR A 163 -16.19 -23.27 -10.08
N THR A 164 -15.42 -22.27 -9.63
CA THR A 164 -14.15 -22.49 -8.91
C THR A 164 -14.22 -21.85 -7.53
N GLU A 165 -13.60 -22.47 -6.55
CA GLU A 165 -13.48 -21.92 -5.20
C GLU A 165 -12.34 -20.91 -5.16
N ALA A 166 -12.54 -19.83 -4.40
CA ALA A 166 -11.53 -18.80 -4.23
C ALA A 166 -10.56 -19.18 -3.12
N VAL A 167 -9.27 -18.94 -3.38
CA VAL A 167 -8.22 -18.93 -2.37
C VAL A 167 -8.00 -17.52 -1.90
N PHE A 168 -7.99 -17.30 -0.58
CA PHE A 168 -7.79 -16.00 0.03
C PHE A 168 -6.33 -15.77 0.35
N TYR A 169 -5.87 -14.58 -0.02
CA TYR A 169 -4.60 -14.03 0.42
C TYR A 169 -4.89 -12.79 1.27
N GLU A 170 -4.44 -12.79 2.52
CA GLU A 170 -4.53 -11.64 3.43
C GLU A 170 -3.37 -10.69 3.17
N HIS A 171 -3.66 -9.38 3.04
CA HIS A 171 -2.62 -8.37 2.89
C HIS A 171 -1.74 -8.31 4.14
N ASN A 172 -0.42 -8.17 3.95
CA ASN A 172 0.55 -8.26 5.06
C ASN A 172 0.43 -7.10 6.06
N GLU A 173 -0.02 -5.92 5.62
CA GLU A 173 -0.11 -4.71 6.44
C GLU A 173 -1.55 -4.40 6.91
N ASN A 174 -2.28 -5.41 7.35
CA ASN A 174 -3.59 -5.22 7.98
C ASN A 174 -3.53 -4.77 9.45
N HIS A 175 -2.33 -4.57 10.00
CA HIS A 175 -2.04 -4.02 11.33
C HIS A 175 -2.86 -4.62 12.49
N HIS A 176 -3.26 -5.89 12.38
CA HIS A 176 -4.07 -6.62 13.37
C HIS A 176 -5.47 -6.05 13.63
N ASP A 177 -5.95 -5.14 12.80
CA ASP A 177 -7.32 -4.64 12.86
C ASP A 177 -8.36 -5.72 12.60
N ARG A 178 -9.62 -5.48 13.04
CA ARG A 178 -10.70 -6.48 12.92
C ARG A 178 -11.11 -6.73 11.47
N TYR A 179 -11.02 -5.71 10.62
CA TYR A 179 -11.19 -5.82 9.18
C TYR A 179 -9.84 -5.67 8.50
N GLY A 180 -9.66 -6.35 7.39
CA GLY A 180 -8.45 -6.29 6.61
C GLY A 180 -8.72 -6.33 5.12
N GLY A 181 -7.69 -6.01 4.34
CA GLY A 181 -7.66 -6.15 2.90
C GLY A 181 -7.27 -7.57 2.49
N PHE A 182 -7.95 -8.10 1.50
CA PHE A 182 -7.72 -9.45 0.96
C PHE A 182 -7.78 -9.47 -0.56
N VAL A 183 -7.06 -10.41 -1.14
CA VAL A 183 -7.20 -10.83 -2.54
C VAL A 183 -7.80 -12.23 -2.55
N ALA A 184 -9.06 -12.38 -2.97
CA ALA A 184 -9.64 -13.68 -3.22
C ALA A 184 -9.43 -14.05 -4.70
N SER A 185 -8.81 -15.21 -4.94
CA SER A 185 -8.32 -15.62 -6.25
C SER A 185 -9.03 -16.87 -6.73
N CYS A 186 -9.79 -16.77 -7.81
CA CYS A 186 -10.42 -17.89 -8.50
C CYS A 186 -9.62 -18.28 -9.74
N ILE A 187 -9.25 -19.53 -9.88
CA ILE A 187 -8.67 -20.05 -11.13
C ILE A 187 -9.70 -19.92 -12.27
N VAL A 188 -9.27 -19.43 -13.42
CA VAL A 188 -10.09 -19.42 -14.63
C VAL A 188 -10.04 -20.82 -15.27
N PRO A 189 -11.18 -21.54 -15.41
CA PRO A 189 -11.22 -22.86 -15.99
C PRO A 189 -10.69 -22.87 -17.44
N ARG A 190 -10.13 -24.01 -17.88
CA ARG A 190 -9.56 -24.15 -19.22
C ARG A 190 -10.60 -23.99 -20.33
N GLU A 191 -11.84 -24.33 -20.05
CA GLU A 191 -12.98 -24.22 -20.95
C GLU A 191 -13.44 -22.79 -21.21
N VAL A 192 -12.98 -21.84 -20.38
CA VAL A 192 -13.22 -20.40 -20.59
C VAL A 192 -12.19 -19.90 -21.59
N GLU A 193 -12.58 -19.79 -22.86
CA GLU A 193 -11.69 -19.45 -23.97
C GLU A 193 -11.38 -17.96 -24.06
N THR A 194 -12.26 -17.12 -23.55
CA THR A 194 -12.15 -15.65 -23.59
C THR A 194 -12.28 -15.04 -22.22
N MET A 195 -11.66 -13.87 -22.00
CA MET A 195 -11.81 -13.13 -20.76
C MET A 195 -13.29 -12.85 -20.48
N PRO A 196 -13.84 -13.24 -19.31
CA PRO A 196 -15.21 -12.94 -18.95
C PRO A 196 -15.42 -11.45 -18.71
N CYS A 197 -16.50 -10.86 -19.25
CA CYS A 197 -16.85 -9.46 -18.99
C CYS A 197 -17.44 -9.23 -17.60
N SER A 198 -18.01 -10.27 -17.02
CA SER A 198 -18.55 -10.24 -15.65
C SER A 198 -18.41 -11.62 -15.02
N ILE A 199 -18.40 -11.64 -13.69
CA ILE A 199 -18.33 -12.86 -12.89
C ILE A 199 -19.38 -12.81 -11.79
N LYS A 200 -20.08 -13.93 -11.57
CA LYS A 200 -20.96 -14.11 -10.42
C LYS A 200 -20.14 -14.66 -9.27
N VAL A 201 -20.09 -13.91 -8.17
CA VAL A 201 -19.42 -14.28 -6.93
C VAL A 201 -20.46 -14.67 -5.90
N SER A 202 -20.29 -15.82 -5.26
CA SER A 202 -21.24 -16.38 -4.28
C SER A 202 -20.52 -16.80 -3.01
N ILE A 203 -21.18 -16.66 -1.85
CA ILE A 203 -20.71 -17.14 -0.56
C ILE A 203 -21.57 -18.34 -0.13
N LYS A 204 -20.91 -19.40 0.33
CA LYS A 204 -21.56 -20.48 1.04
C LYS A 204 -21.62 -20.10 2.53
N SER A 205 -22.83 -20.06 3.13
CA SER A 205 -22.94 -19.94 4.58
C SER A 205 -22.71 -21.29 5.22
N THR A 206 -21.93 -21.29 6.31
CA THR A 206 -21.55 -22.51 7.07
C THR A 206 -22.54 -22.86 8.18
N ASN A 207 -23.61 -22.10 8.40
CA ASN A 207 -24.57 -22.39 9.46
C ASN A 207 -25.49 -23.56 9.07
N LYS A 208 -25.29 -24.70 9.72
CA LYS A 208 -26.05 -25.96 9.57
C LYS A 208 -27.56 -25.86 9.92
N ALA A 209 -28.03 -24.76 10.51
CA ALA A 209 -29.38 -24.60 11.05
C ALA A 209 -30.35 -23.72 10.27
N GLN A 210 -29.92 -23.04 9.21
CA GLN A 210 -30.81 -22.21 8.39
C GLN A 210 -30.66 -22.58 6.92
N ILE A 211 -31.81 -22.66 6.20
CA ILE A 211 -31.87 -22.74 4.74
C ILE A 211 -31.06 -21.57 4.17
N VAL A 212 -29.84 -21.87 3.76
CA VAL A 212 -28.83 -20.88 3.40
C VAL A 212 -29.21 -20.27 2.07
N ARG A 213 -29.80 -19.08 2.09
CA ARG A 213 -29.87 -18.24 0.90
C ARG A 213 -28.44 -17.88 0.50
N ARG A 214 -27.89 -18.54 -0.52
CA ARG A 214 -26.60 -18.16 -1.13
C ARG A 214 -26.70 -16.71 -1.55
N LYS A 215 -25.98 -15.83 -0.86
CA LYS A 215 -25.83 -14.44 -1.34
C LYS A 215 -24.88 -14.48 -2.52
N SER A 216 -25.27 -13.90 -3.63
CA SER A 216 -24.44 -13.79 -4.82
C SER A 216 -24.61 -12.43 -5.46
N LEU A 217 -23.54 -11.88 -5.99
CA LEU A 217 -23.53 -10.66 -6.79
C LEU A 217 -22.74 -10.88 -8.07
N THR A 218 -23.15 -10.19 -9.13
CA THR A 218 -22.39 -10.15 -10.38
C THR A 218 -21.56 -8.89 -10.42
N PHE A 219 -20.26 -9.05 -10.69
CA PHE A 219 -19.28 -7.98 -10.78
C PHE A 219 -18.76 -7.87 -12.21
N PRO A 220 -18.54 -6.65 -12.73
CA PRO A 220 -17.77 -6.46 -13.96
C PRO A 220 -16.33 -6.90 -13.72
N VAL A 221 -15.70 -7.45 -14.75
CA VAL A 221 -14.28 -7.86 -14.71
C VAL A 221 -13.47 -6.89 -15.55
N SER A 222 -12.45 -6.30 -14.93
CA SER A 222 -11.47 -5.46 -15.62
C SER A 222 -10.24 -6.28 -16.03
N SER A 223 -9.62 -5.95 -17.18
CA SER A 223 -8.39 -6.62 -17.63
C SER A 223 -7.16 -5.93 -17.07
N THR A 224 -6.13 -6.69 -16.77
CA THR A 224 -4.76 -6.19 -16.52
C THR A 224 -3.93 -6.10 -17.81
N ASP A 225 -4.48 -6.47 -18.97
CA ASP A 225 -3.77 -6.40 -20.25
C ASP A 225 -3.38 -4.97 -20.61
N ARG A 226 -2.18 -4.80 -21.16
CA ARG A 226 -1.76 -3.50 -21.70
C ARG A 226 -2.68 -3.04 -22.82
N LEU A 227 -3.01 -1.76 -22.81
CA LEU A 227 -3.69 -1.10 -23.91
C LEU A 227 -2.74 -0.97 -25.11
N GLU A 228 -3.21 -1.28 -26.33
CA GLU A 228 -2.37 -1.41 -27.54
C GLU A 228 -1.59 -0.15 -27.93
N ASN A 229 -1.99 1.02 -27.54
CA ASN A 229 -1.39 2.30 -27.96
C ASN A 229 -0.71 3.04 -26.79
N THR A 230 -0.39 2.35 -25.70
CA THR A 230 0.38 2.99 -24.63
C THR A 230 1.84 3.00 -25.02
N VAL A 231 2.31 4.15 -25.48
CA VAL A 231 3.74 4.45 -25.59
C VAL A 231 4.34 4.31 -24.19
N GLY A 232 5.41 3.52 -24.06
CA GLY A 232 6.04 3.22 -22.76
C GLY A 232 6.47 4.48 -22.01
N GLY A 233 6.68 4.35 -20.70
CA GLY A 233 7.27 5.40 -19.89
C GLY A 233 6.30 6.25 -19.06
N LYS A 234 5.01 5.92 -18.99
CA LYS A 234 4.06 6.65 -18.13
C LYS A 234 4.28 6.30 -16.66
N TYR A 235 4.58 7.32 -15.85
CA TYR A 235 4.67 7.24 -14.40
C TYR A 235 3.38 7.72 -13.75
N GLY A 236 2.74 6.89 -12.94
CA GLY A 236 1.49 7.17 -12.25
C GLY A 236 1.65 7.31 -10.75
N ILE A 237 0.70 8.01 -10.12
CA ILE A 237 0.62 8.19 -8.67
C ILE A 237 -0.71 7.64 -8.17
N CYS A 238 -0.65 6.84 -7.12
CA CYS A 238 -1.78 6.37 -6.34
C CYS A 238 -1.80 7.09 -5.00
N VAL A 239 -2.90 7.75 -4.68
CA VAL A 239 -3.09 8.44 -3.41
C VAL A 239 -4.11 7.65 -2.58
N PRO A 240 -3.84 7.37 -1.29
CA PRO A 240 -4.78 6.65 -0.43
C PRO A 240 -6.11 7.39 -0.26
N PRO A 241 -7.13 6.77 0.39
CA PRO A 241 -8.44 7.37 0.55
C PRO A 241 -8.38 8.74 1.22
N LEU A 242 -8.85 9.77 0.49
CA LEU A 242 -8.85 11.15 0.95
C LEU A 242 -9.97 11.39 1.95
N HIS A 243 -9.62 11.95 3.09
CA HIS A 243 -10.56 12.28 4.17
C HIS A 243 -10.05 13.45 5.00
N GLY A 244 -10.96 14.09 5.73
CA GLY A 244 -10.63 15.20 6.63
C GLY A 244 -10.53 16.54 5.92
N ASP A 245 -10.03 17.54 6.64
CA ASP A 245 -9.92 18.91 6.15
C ASP A 245 -8.58 19.12 5.42
N ILE A 246 -8.57 18.78 4.14
CA ILE A 246 -7.43 18.98 3.25
C ILE A 246 -7.69 20.24 2.43
N SER A 247 -6.76 21.21 2.46
CA SER A 247 -6.89 22.41 1.66
C SER A 247 -6.70 22.13 0.16
N VAL A 248 -7.44 22.87 -0.66
CA VAL A 248 -7.29 22.81 -2.14
C VAL A 248 -5.88 23.19 -2.56
N ASP A 249 -5.25 24.14 -1.87
CA ASP A 249 -3.87 24.54 -2.16
C ASP A 249 -2.90 23.39 -2.00
N ARG A 250 -3.05 22.58 -0.97
CA ARG A 250 -2.24 21.38 -0.75
C ARG A 250 -2.41 20.38 -1.89
N LEU A 251 -3.64 20.14 -2.31
CA LEU A 251 -3.96 19.25 -3.43
C LEU A 251 -3.34 19.75 -4.74
N VAL A 252 -3.51 21.04 -5.05
CA VAL A 252 -2.99 21.66 -6.28
C VAL A 252 -1.45 21.64 -6.27
N GLU A 253 -0.83 22.03 -5.14
CA GLU A 253 0.62 21.95 -4.97
C GLU A 253 1.13 20.51 -5.23
N PHE A 254 0.50 19.53 -4.62
CA PHE A 254 0.85 18.11 -4.78
C PHE A 254 0.78 17.68 -6.26
N ILE A 255 -0.33 17.95 -6.94
CA ILE A 255 -0.51 17.54 -8.32
C ILE A 255 0.53 18.24 -9.21
N GLU A 256 0.66 19.58 -9.11
CA GLU A 256 1.52 20.32 -10.02
C GLU A 256 3.01 20.05 -9.78
N LEU A 257 3.43 19.92 -8.54
CA LEU A 257 4.81 19.55 -8.23
C LEU A 257 5.14 18.13 -8.70
N THR A 258 4.26 17.17 -8.41
CA THR A 258 4.51 15.78 -8.82
C THR A 258 4.48 15.63 -10.35
N ARG A 259 3.70 16.45 -11.06
CA ARG A 259 3.78 16.54 -12.53
C ARG A 259 5.13 17.08 -13.00
N ILE A 260 5.65 18.09 -12.34
CA ILE A 260 7.01 18.60 -12.63
C ILE A 260 8.05 17.49 -12.40
N LEU A 261 7.86 16.69 -11.36
CA LEU A 261 8.70 15.52 -11.05
C LEU A 261 8.49 14.34 -12.02
N GLY A 262 7.57 14.43 -12.99
CA GLY A 262 7.43 13.47 -14.08
C GLY A 262 6.16 12.62 -14.06
N ALA A 263 5.25 12.81 -13.09
CA ALA A 263 3.99 12.09 -13.06
C ALA A 263 3.06 12.50 -14.22
N SER A 264 2.43 11.51 -14.82
CA SER A 264 1.52 11.69 -15.97
C SER A 264 0.04 11.48 -15.61
N HIS A 265 -0.24 10.83 -14.50
CA HIS A 265 -1.61 10.52 -14.08
C HIS A 265 -1.68 10.25 -12.58
N PHE A 266 -2.83 10.59 -11.97
CA PHE A 266 -3.10 10.42 -10.55
C PHE A 266 -4.41 9.64 -10.35
N THR A 267 -4.42 8.71 -9.42
CA THR A 267 -5.62 8.01 -8.97
C THR A 267 -5.91 8.37 -7.53
N PHE A 268 -7.09 8.93 -7.27
CA PHE A 268 -7.58 9.31 -5.95
C PHE A 268 -8.78 8.45 -5.56
N TYR A 269 -8.96 8.26 -4.25
CA TYR A 269 -10.12 7.57 -3.67
C TYR A 269 -10.85 8.56 -2.76
N ASP A 270 -12.09 8.89 -3.14
CA ASP A 270 -12.94 9.85 -2.41
C ASP A 270 -13.68 9.15 -1.28
N LEU A 271 -13.17 9.24 -0.06
CA LEU A 271 -13.86 8.78 1.15
C LEU A 271 -14.76 9.87 1.73
N ALA A 272 -14.25 11.10 1.82
CA ALA A 272 -14.98 12.24 2.39
C ALA A 272 -14.25 13.56 2.06
N ILE A 273 -14.15 13.91 0.77
CA ILE A 273 -13.61 15.21 0.35
C ILE A 273 -14.70 16.28 0.36
N ASN A 274 -14.30 17.53 0.62
CA ASN A 274 -15.21 18.66 0.54
C ASN A 274 -15.50 19.06 -0.91
N GLU A 275 -16.51 19.92 -1.11
CA GLU A 275 -16.95 20.34 -2.44
C GLU A 275 -15.88 21.13 -3.21
N GLU A 276 -15.05 21.92 -2.52
CA GLU A 276 -13.96 22.66 -3.15
C GLU A 276 -12.90 21.75 -3.73
N MET A 277 -12.49 20.71 -2.97
CA MET A 277 -11.60 19.67 -3.48
C MET A 277 -12.19 18.91 -4.67
N ARG A 278 -13.49 18.58 -4.60
CA ARG A 278 -14.19 17.88 -5.68
C ARG A 278 -14.16 18.71 -6.98
N LYS A 279 -14.42 20.00 -6.88
CA LYS A 279 -14.31 20.96 -8.02
C LYS A 279 -12.89 21.01 -8.56
N ALA A 280 -11.88 21.12 -7.70
CA ALA A 280 -10.50 21.13 -8.11
C ALA A 280 -10.10 19.84 -8.84
N LEU A 281 -10.42 18.67 -8.30
CA LEU A 281 -10.16 17.37 -8.93
C LEU A 281 -10.89 17.22 -10.28
N SER A 282 -12.15 17.64 -10.37
CA SER A 282 -12.94 17.60 -11.62
C SER A 282 -12.27 18.33 -12.78
N GLN A 283 -11.53 19.43 -12.52
CA GLN A 283 -10.78 20.13 -13.56
C GLN A 283 -9.60 19.32 -14.10
N TYR A 284 -8.95 18.54 -13.24
CA TYR A 284 -7.89 17.63 -13.67
C TYR A 284 -8.44 16.38 -14.34
N GLU A 285 -9.62 15.90 -13.95
CA GLU A 285 -10.32 14.79 -14.61
C GLU A 285 -10.69 15.14 -16.05
N THR A 286 -11.22 16.39 -16.30
CA THR A 286 -11.53 16.85 -17.67
C THR A 286 -10.32 16.90 -18.58
N LYS A 287 -9.12 17.06 -18.01
CA LYS A 287 -7.84 17.03 -18.74
C LYS A 287 -7.26 15.60 -18.86
N GLY A 288 -7.93 14.58 -18.32
CA GLY A 288 -7.44 13.21 -18.31
C GLY A 288 -6.22 12.97 -17.40
N LEU A 289 -5.90 13.91 -16.50
CA LEU A 289 -4.75 13.83 -15.59
C LEU A 289 -5.08 13.10 -14.29
N VAL A 290 -6.34 13.07 -13.90
CA VAL A 290 -6.81 12.52 -12.64
C VAL A 290 -7.94 11.53 -12.90
N SER A 291 -8.01 10.48 -12.09
CA SER A 291 -9.17 9.62 -11.90
C SER A 291 -9.58 9.65 -10.43
N VAL A 292 -10.85 9.94 -10.16
CA VAL A 292 -11.41 9.90 -8.80
C VAL A 292 -12.36 8.73 -8.68
N LEU A 293 -12.14 7.88 -7.69
CA LEU A 293 -12.95 6.70 -7.42
C LEU A 293 -13.71 6.87 -6.12
N GLU A 294 -14.99 6.53 -6.11
CA GLU A 294 -15.82 6.57 -4.91
C GLU A 294 -15.35 5.52 -3.90
N TRP A 295 -14.96 5.98 -2.69
CA TRP A 295 -14.57 5.11 -1.58
C TRP A 295 -15.68 5.04 -0.54
N ASN A 296 -16.84 4.52 -0.94
CA ASN A 296 -18.09 4.44 -0.17
C ASN A 296 -18.03 3.41 0.96
N LEU A 297 -17.06 3.57 1.85
CA LEU A 297 -16.82 2.66 2.97
C LEU A 297 -17.96 2.74 3.99
N PRO A 298 -18.65 1.65 4.34
CA PRO A 298 -19.69 1.64 5.35
C PRO A 298 -19.17 2.10 6.71
N GLU A 299 -19.94 2.94 7.40
CA GLU A 299 -19.53 3.56 8.66
C GLU A 299 -19.15 2.53 9.73
N TYR A 300 -19.88 1.41 9.82
CA TYR A 300 -19.60 0.34 10.78
C TYR A 300 -18.21 -0.31 10.64
N THR A 301 -17.50 -0.07 9.52
CA THR A 301 -16.16 -0.59 9.26
C THR A 301 -15.06 0.43 9.58
N ARG A 302 -15.35 1.74 9.51
CA ARG A 302 -14.34 2.81 9.51
C ARG A 302 -13.38 2.76 10.69
N ASN A 303 -13.89 2.53 11.91
CA ASN A 303 -13.08 2.47 13.13
C ASN A 303 -12.46 1.08 13.39
N LYS A 304 -12.52 0.17 12.42
CA LYS A 304 -12.06 -1.22 12.56
C LYS A 304 -11.09 -1.60 11.44
N LEU A 305 -10.64 -0.62 10.67
CA LEU A 305 -9.72 -0.73 9.54
C LEU A 305 -8.54 0.21 9.74
N HIS A 306 -7.37 -0.25 9.39
CA HIS A 306 -6.20 0.61 9.31
C HIS A 306 -6.38 1.62 8.17
N TYR A 307 -6.22 2.92 8.49
CA TYR A 307 -6.34 4.03 7.53
C TYR A 307 -7.45 3.85 6.48
N PHE A 308 -8.68 3.52 6.98
CA PHE A 308 -9.87 3.38 6.13
C PHE A 308 -9.73 2.38 4.97
N GLY A 309 -8.94 1.32 5.17
CA GLY A 309 -8.73 0.28 4.15
C GLY A 309 -7.73 0.66 3.07
N GLN A 310 -6.75 1.51 3.40
CA GLN A 310 -5.68 1.96 2.49
C GLN A 310 -5.06 0.82 1.68
N VAL A 311 -4.84 -0.35 2.29
CA VAL A 311 -4.24 -1.51 1.61
C VAL A 311 -5.03 -1.98 0.39
N VAL A 312 -6.38 -1.87 0.41
CA VAL A 312 -7.20 -2.23 -0.76
C VAL A 312 -7.15 -1.16 -1.84
N SER A 313 -7.02 0.14 -1.49
CA SER A 313 -6.81 1.19 -2.48
C SER A 313 -5.45 1.04 -3.17
N ILE A 314 -4.40 0.65 -2.44
CA ILE A 314 -3.08 0.33 -2.99
C ILE A 314 -3.18 -0.82 -3.99
N LEU A 315 -3.83 -1.93 -3.61
CA LEU A 315 -4.03 -3.08 -4.50
C LEU A 315 -4.83 -2.71 -5.75
N ASP A 316 -5.95 -2.00 -5.60
CA ASP A 316 -6.80 -1.61 -6.74
C ASP A 316 -6.01 -0.71 -7.71
N CYS A 317 -5.28 0.28 -7.18
CA CYS A 317 -4.47 1.16 -8.03
C CYS A 317 -3.31 0.41 -8.70
N LEU A 318 -2.69 -0.54 -8.02
CA LEU A 318 -1.68 -1.43 -8.60
C LEU A 318 -2.25 -2.15 -9.84
N TYR A 319 -3.42 -2.81 -9.69
CA TYR A 319 -4.05 -3.54 -10.80
C TYR A 319 -4.51 -2.62 -11.94
N ARG A 320 -5.04 -1.43 -11.64
CA ARG A 320 -5.41 -0.42 -12.64
C ARG A 320 -4.20 0.03 -13.46
N SER A 321 -3.09 0.27 -12.78
CA SER A 321 -1.85 0.77 -13.38
C SER A 321 -1.21 -0.21 -14.35
N MET A 322 -1.47 -1.52 -14.25
CA MET A 322 -0.95 -2.53 -15.17
C MET A 322 -1.33 -2.29 -16.63
N ARG A 323 -2.42 -1.56 -16.86
CA ARG A 323 -2.99 -1.37 -18.21
C ARG A 323 -2.21 -0.37 -19.04
N ASP A 324 -1.71 0.70 -18.43
CA ASP A 324 -1.19 1.84 -19.18
C ASP A 324 0.00 2.55 -18.51
N LYS A 325 0.47 2.09 -17.34
CA LYS A 325 1.64 2.65 -16.67
C LYS A 325 2.81 1.68 -16.77
N SER A 326 4.01 2.24 -16.92
CA SER A 326 5.26 1.49 -16.76
C SER A 326 5.68 1.46 -15.30
N PHE A 327 5.43 2.56 -14.59
CA PHE A 327 5.75 2.71 -13.19
C PHE A 327 4.60 3.37 -12.43
N VAL A 328 4.47 3.02 -11.16
CA VAL A 328 3.49 3.64 -10.26
C VAL A 328 4.10 3.81 -8.86
N ALA A 329 3.79 4.91 -8.18
CA ALA A 329 4.12 5.15 -6.78
C ALA A 329 2.86 5.31 -5.93
N PHE A 330 3.02 5.06 -4.63
CA PHE A 330 1.95 5.10 -3.64
C PHE A 330 2.39 6.00 -2.50
N HIS A 331 1.85 7.21 -2.41
CA HIS A 331 2.19 8.14 -1.34
C HIS A 331 1.09 9.17 -1.06
N ASP A 332 1.21 9.79 0.10
CA ASP A 332 0.28 10.78 0.62
C ASP A 332 0.52 12.16 -0.01
N LEU A 333 -0.42 13.10 0.20
CA LEU A 333 -0.34 14.47 -0.36
C LEU A 333 0.81 15.32 0.20
N ASP A 334 1.47 14.86 1.23
CA ASP A 334 2.58 15.53 1.91
C ASP A 334 3.94 14.86 1.67
N GLU A 335 4.00 13.92 0.72
CA GLU A 335 5.19 13.18 0.37
C GLU A 335 5.55 13.35 -1.10
N PHE A 336 6.84 13.57 -1.37
CA PHE A 336 7.36 13.73 -2.73
C PHE A 336 8.64 12.92 -2.90
N ILE A 337 8.68 12.02 -3.87
CA ILE A 337 9.92 11.34 -4.27
C ILE A 337 10.71 12.31 -5.15
N VAL A 338 11.84 12.80 -4.65
CA VAL A 338 12.62 13.87 -5.26
C VAL A 338 13.97 13.32 -5.74
N PRO A 339 14.20 13.27 -7.05
CA PRO A 339 15.52 12.95 -7.58
C PRO A 339 16.47 14.14 -7.32
N LEU A 340 17.67 13.89 -6.83
CA LEU A 340 18.63 14.95 -6.47
C LEU A 340 19.59 15.29 -7.61
N GLN A 341 19.90 14.30 -8.44
CA GLN A 341 20.86 14.39 -9.54
C GLN A 341 20.20 14.40 -10.93
N HIS A 342 18.87 14.22 -11.01
CA HIS A 342 18.12 14.14 -12.25
C HIS A 342 17.03 15.22 -12.28
N ASP A 343 16.59 15.61 -13.47
CA ASP A 343 15.54 16.60 -13.64
C ASP A 343 14.17 16.12 -13.17
N ASN A 344 13.90 14.81 -13.34
CA ASN A 344 12.64 14.18 -12.98
C ASN A 344 12.81 12.66 -12.75
N ILE A 345 11.75 12.02 -12.27
CA ILE A 345 11.69 10.59 -11.98
C ILE A 345 11.88 9.73 -13.24
N ASN A 346 11.38 10.16 -14.40
CA ASN A 346 11.51 9.36 -15.60
C ASN A 346 12.98 9.24 -16.04
N SER A 347 13.75 10.35 -15.96
CA SER A 347 15.20 10.32 -16.26
C SER A 347 15.97 9.48 -15.25
N LEU A 348 15.62 9.55 -13.96
CA LEU A 348 16.18 8.69 -12.93
C LEU A 348 15.92 7.21 -13.22
N LEU A 349 14.65 6.84 -13.45
CA LEU A 349 14.29 5.44 -13.70
C LEU A 349 14.92 4.87 -14.97
N ASN A 350 15.09 5.69 -16.02
CA ASN A 350 15.78 5.27 -17.23
C ASN A 350 17.25 4.88 -16.99
N GLU A 351 17.89 5.48 -15.99
CA GLU A 351 19.27 5.17 -15.62
C GLU A 351 19.37 3.94 -14.70
N ILE A 352 18.55 3.89 -13.63
CA ILE A 352 18.73 2.89 -12.57
C ILE A 352 17.93 1.60 -12.78
N HIS A 353 16.87 1.62 -13.62
CA HIS A 353 16.00 0.45 -13.76
C HIS A 353 16.64 -0.65 -14.62
N LYS A 354 16.52 -1.89 -14.15
CA LYS A 354 16.94 -3.11 -14.86
C LYS A 354 15.76 -4.08 -14.94
N ASP A 355 15.79 -4.97 -15.92
CA ASP A 355 14.66 -5.88 -16.19
C ASP A 355 14.28 -6.79 -15.02
N TYR A 356 15.22 -7.11 -14.14
CA TYR A 356 14.95 -7.90 -12.94
C TYR A 356 14.43 -7.06 -11.75
N HIS A 357 14.46 -5.72 -11.82
CA HIS A 357 13.87 -4.89 -10.78
C HIS A 357 12.34 -4.88 -10.89
N CYS A 358 11.66 -5.15 -9.77
CA CYS A 358 10.22 -4.94 -9.64
C CYS A 358 9.88 -3.54 -9.13
N GLY A 359 10.84 -2.82 -8.57
CA GLY A 359 10.68 -1.44 -8.13
C GLY A 359 11.87 -0.90 -7.36
N HIS A 360 11.79 0.38 -7.06
CA HIS A 360 12.82 1.17 -6.40
C HIS A 360 12.23 1.85 -5.16
N CYS A 361 12.83 1.64 -4.00
CA CYS A 361 12.36 2.17 -2.73
C CYS A 361 13.30 3.27 -2.21
N PHE A 362 12.73 4.36 -1.70
CA PHE A 362 13.41 5.58 -1.31
C PHE A 362 13.20 5.85 0.18
N GLU A 363 14.26 6.19 0.90
CA GLU A 363 14.19 6.61 2.31
C GLU A 363 13.65 8.03 2.44
N SER A 364 13.03 8.34 3.60
CA SER A 364 12.40 9.63 3.85
C SER A 364 13.24 10.52 4.74
N VAL A 365 13.16 11.82 4.47
CA VAL A 365 13.52 12.91 5.39
C VAL A 365 12.27 13.74 5.72
N VAL A 366 12.16 14.21 6.96
CA VAL A 366 10.97 14.95 7.42
C VAL A 366 11.28 16.45 7.43
N PHE A 367 10.49 17.21 6.67
CA PHE A 367 10.43 18.66 6.71
C PHE A 367 9.33 19.07 7.70
N ASP A 368 9.72 19.69 8.83
CA ASP A 368 8.78 20.03 9.89
C ASP A 368 8.28 21.48 9.77
N PRO A 369 6.99 21.70 9.43
CA PRO A 369 6.42 23.04 9.33
C PRO A 369 6.49 23.85 10.63
N SER A 370 6.61 23.20 11.80
CA SER A 370 6.73 23.90 13.10
C SER A 370 8.09 24.53 13.32
N LYS A 371 9.08 24.20 12.48
CA LYS A 371 10.45 24.75 12.54
C LYS A 371 10.67 25.92 11.58
N ASP A 372 9.60 26.36 10.89
CA ASP A 372 9.65 27.53 10.01
C ASP A 372 9.83 28.80 10.83
N SER A 373 10.99 29.45 10.66
CA SER A 373 11.34 30.69 11.36
C SER A 373 11.27 31.92 10.43
N GLU A 374 10.97 31.74 9.16
CA GLU A 374 10.90 32.86 8.21
C GLU A 374 9.46 33.40 8.14
N SER A 375 9.32 34.68 8.42
CA SER A 375 8.17 35.57 8.51
C SER A 375 7.02 35.33 7.52
N PRO A 376 5.75 35.56 7.94
CA PRO A 376 4.53 35.28 7.17
C PRO A 376 4.20 36.25 6.03
N ASN A 377 5.13 37.08 5.54
CA ASN A 377 4.83 38.26 4.73
C ASN A 377 5.15 38.20 3.23
N VAL A 378 4.98 37.07 2.53
CA VAL A 378 5.17 37.05 1.06
C VAL A 378 4.01 36.42 0.30
N LEU A 379 3.37 37.24 -0.49
CA LEU A 379 2.05 37.22 -1.13
C LEU A 379 1.59 36.02 -1.95
N SER A 380 2.40 35.10 -2.43
CA SER A 380 1.92 33.92 -3.17
C SER A 380 2.74 32.65 -2.93
N ARG A 381 3.95 32.81 -2.44
CA ARG A 381 4.80 31.70 -2.03
C ARG A 381 4.35 31.09 -0.70
N ASP A 382 3.60 31.87 0.11
CA ASP A 382 3.12 31.42 1.42
C ASP A 382 2.14 30.24 1.35
N ARG A 383 1.51 30.04 0.21
CA ARG A 383 0.60 28.93 -0.05
C ARG A 383 1.31 27.61 -0.40
N LEU A 384 2.57 27.68 -0.87
CA LEU A 384 3.35 26.52 -1.31
C LEU A 384 4.27 26.05 -0.19
N VAL A 385 3.86 24.99 0.49
CA VAL A 385 4.57 24.44 1.66
C VAL A 385 5.99 24.00 1.29
N THR A 386 6.16 23.40 0.11
CA THR A 386 7.47 22.91 -0.37
C THR A 386 8.45 24.04 -0.72
N GLN A 387 7.96 25.27 -0.94
CA GLN A 387 8.78 26.44 -1.24
C GLN A 387 9.08 27.31 -0.02
N ARG A 388 8.47 26.99 1.13
CA ARG A 388 8.61 27.71 2.40
C ARG A 388 9.40 26.94 3.44
N ILE A 389 9.11 25.62 3.58
CA ILE A 389 9.72 24.81 4.63
C ILE A 389 11.02 24.21 4.12
N PHE A 390 12.15 24.64 4.71
CA PHE A 390 13.50 24.23 4.31
C PHE A 390 14.27 23.49 5.42
N TYR A 391 13.71 23.38 6.62
CA TYR A 391 14.35 22.66 7.72
C TYR A 391 13.88 21.20 7.72
N ARG A 392 14.80 20.28 7.50
CA ARG A 392 14.54 18.85 7.54
C ARG A 392 15.38 18.13 8.58
N THR A 393 14.97 16.93 8.94
CA THR A 393 15.80 16.04 9.77
C THR A 393 17.11 15.72 9.06
N SER A 394 18.24 15.76 9.80
CA SER A 394 19.54 15.36 9.27
C SER A 394 19.67 13.85 9.08
N GLN A 395 18.87 13.07 9.82
CA GLN A 395 18.80 11.62 9.70
C GLN A 395 17.61 11.21 8.85
N MET A 396 17.79 10.16 8.08
CA MET A 396 16.73 9.51 7.33
C MET A 396 15.95 8.55 8.22
N THR A 397 14.73 8.26 7.80
CA THR A 397 13.94 7.22 8.40
C THR A 397 13.83 6.03 7.43
N PRO A 398 14.44 4.90 7.77
CA PRO A 398 14.36 3.70 6.95
C PRO A 398 12.98 3.03 7.03
N TYR A 399 12.13 3.47 7.95
CA TYR A 399 10.79 2.88 8.17
C TYR A 399 9.70 3.50 7.31
N TRP A 400 9.84 4.77 6.90
CA TRP A 400 8.87 5.48 6.06
C TRP A 400 9.36 5.61 4.63
N THR A 401 9.73 4.47 4.05
CA THR A 401 10.11 4.45 2.64
C THR A 401 8.88 4.55 1.75
N LYS A 402 9.06 5.04 0.53
CA LYS A 402 8.06 4.94 -0.55
C LYS A 402 8.71 4.35 -1.77
N CYS A 403 7.94 3.54 -2.50
CA CYS A 403 8.49 2.81 -3.64
C CYS A 403 7.80 3.22 -4.94
N ILE A 404 8.59 3.25 -6.01
CA ILE A 404 8.12 3.33 -7.40
C ILE A 404 8.27 1.93 -7.98
N VAL A 405 7.21 1.36 -8.51
CA VAL A 405 7.16 -0.04 -8.89
C VAL A 405 6.72 -0.25 -10.33
N ASP A 406 7.23 -1.31 -10.98
CA ASP A 406 6.59 -1.87 -12.16
C ASP A 406 5.36 -2.68 -11.72
N PRO A 407 4.14 -2.20 -11.99
CA PRO A 407 2.93 -2.83 -11.45
C PRO A 407 2.72 -4.26 -11.95
N ARG A 408 3.37 -4.65 -13.04
CA ARG A 408 3.26 -5.99 -13.61
C ARG A 408 4.18 -7.02 -12.95
N LYS A 409 5.21 -6.55 -12.25
CA LYS A 409 6.20 -7.40 -11.57
C LYS A 409 5.93 -7.61 -10.09
N ILE A 410 4.82 -7.06 -9.57
CA ILE A 410 4.46 -7.13 -8.16
C ILE A 410 3.14 -7.84 -7.97
N PHE A 411 3.06 -8.68 -6.95
CA PHE A 411 1.81 -9.26 -6.47
C PHE A 411 1.18 -8.38 -5.38
N GLU A 412 1.96 -7.90 -4.44
CA GLU A 412 1.52 -7.06 -3.33
C GLU A 412 2.46 -5.88 -3.09
N GLN A 413 1.89 -4.68 -3.05
CA GLN A 413 2.53 -3.47 -2.58
C GLN A 413 2.02 -3.14 -1.18
N GLY A 414 2.92 -2.93 -0.24
CA GLY A 414 2.64 -2.40 1.07
C GLY A 414 2.59 -0.87 1.10
N ILE A 415 2.36 -0.30 2.28
CA ILE A 415 2.30 1.16 2.49
C ILE A 415 3.70 1.78 2.33
N HIS A 416 4.73 1.07 2.81
CA HIS A 416 6.10 1.57 2.88
C HIS A 416 7.13 0.71 2.13
N HIS A 417 6.76 -0.45 1.61
CA HIS A 417 7.69 -1.37 0.96
C HIS A 417 6.98 -2.25 -0.07
N ILE A 418 7.75 -2.89 -0.91
CA ILE A 418 7.24 -3.95 -1.79
C ILE A 418 7.11 -5.21 -0.95
N SER A 419 5.86 -5.55 -0.58
CA SER A 419 5.60 -6.70 0.31
C SER A 419 5.83 -8.02 -0.42
N LYS A 420 5.50 -8.07 -1.73
CA LYS A 420 5.65 -9.29 -2.49
C LYS A 420 5.83 -9.07 -3.99
N PRO A 421 6.96 -9.48 -4.56
CA PRO A 421 7.13 -9.56 -6.01
C PRO A 421 6.24 -10.66 -6.60
N LEU A 422 5.97 -10.57 -7.90
CA LEU A 422 5.17 -11.58 -8.61
C LEU A 422 5.97 -12.88 -8.80
N GLU A 423 7.27 -12.79 -9.01
CA GLU A 423 8.20 -13.91 -9.17
C GLU A 423 9.40 -13.71 -8.23
N GLU A 424 9.99 -14.80 -7.75
CA GLU A 424 11.09 -14.77 -6.78
C GLU A 424 12.38 -14.11 -7.32
N PHE A 425 12.58 -14.11 -8.63
CA PHE A 425 13.75 -13.47 -9.25
C PHE A 425 13.60 -11.94 -9.38
N TYR A 426 12.40 -11.38 -9.22
CA TYR A 426 12.23 -9.93 -9.19
C TYR A 426 12.70 -9.34 -7.87
N GLN A 427 13.47 -8.27 -7.95
CA GLN A 427 14.11 -7.64 -6.80
C GLN A 427 13.62 -6.20 -6.59
N ALA A 428 13.42 -5.85 -5.33
CA ALA A 428 13.23 -4.47 -4.91
C ALA A 428 14.59 -3.81 -4.68
N GLU A 429 14.87 -2.71 -5.36
CA GLU A 429 16.11 -1.94 -5.22
C GLU A 429 15.93 -0.84 -4.18
N LYS A 430 16.85 -0.74 -3.24
CA LYS A 430 16.95 0.41 -2.34
C LYS A 430 17.85 1.45 -2.99
N VAL A 431 17.27 2.58 -3.38
CA VAL A 431 18.01 3.67 -4.03
C VAL A 431 18.86 4.42 -3.01
N ASP A 432 20.10 4.74 -3.40
CA ASP A 432 20.99 5.56 -2.58
C ASP A 432 20.34 6.91 -2.31
N TRP A 433 20.35 7.32 -1.06
CA TRP A 433 19.72 8.57 -0.61
C TRP A 433 20.36 9.84 -1.19
N ASN A 434 21.58 9.76 -1.70
CA ASN A 434 22.22 10.86 -2.43
C ASN A 434 21.75 10.98 -3.89
N ILE A 435 21.06 9.95 -4.41
CA ILE A 435 20.49 9.94 -5.75
C ILE A 435 19.06 10.46 -5.73
N ALA A 436 18.23 9.93 -4.82
CA ALA A 436 16.85 10.36 -4.64
C ALA A 436 16.32 9.98 -3.25
N ARG A 437 15.36 10.74 -2.74
CA ARG A 437 14.73 10.49 -1.43
C ARG A 437 13.30 11.00 -1.37
N VAL A 438 12.55 10.58 -0.36
CA VAL A 438 11.22 11.10 -0.06
C VAL A 438 11.33 12.35 0.80
N PHE A 439 10.74 13.45 0.35
CA PHE A 439 10.56 14.67 1.12
C PHE A 439 9.17 14.63 1.73
N HIS A 440 9.10 14.47 3.07
CA HIS A 440 7.85 14.32 3.82
C HIS A 440 7.56 15.57 4.66
N TYR A 441 6.56 16.36 4.26
CA TYR A 441 6.19 17.64 4.87
C TYR A 441 5.15 17.46 5.97
N ARG A 442 5.59 17.09 7.19
CA ARG A 442 4.71 16.86 8.33
C ARG A 442 5.31 17.33 9.65
N LYS A 443 4.42 17.66 10.61
CA LYS A 443 4.87 17.94 11.99
C LYS A 443 5.47 16.68 12.60
N CYS A 444 6.63 16.84 13.21
CA CYS A 444 7.23 15.79 14.01
C CYS A 444 6.38 15.57 15.28
N GLN A 445 6.04 14.33 15.61
CA GLN A 445 5.29 13.97 16.81
C GLN A 445 6.06 12.95 17.64
N ASP A 446 6.27 13.27 18.94
CA ASP A 446 6.98 12.37 19.87
C ASP A 446 6.20 11.10 20.23
N SER A 447 4.88 11.07 19.93
CA SER A 447 4.00 9.91 20.20
C SER A 447 4.34 8.64 19.39
N HIS A 448 5.16 8.76 18.36
CA HIS A 448 5.69 7.62 17.61
C HIS A 448 7.02 7.10 18.17
N ALA A 449 7.10 6.99 19.49
CA ALA A 449 8.30 6.51 20.22
C ALA A 449 8.85 5.15 19.76
N LEU A 450 8.03 4.33 19.10
CA LEU A 450 8.44 3.06 18.48
C LEU A 450 9.26 3.24 17.19
N MET A 451 9.29 4.43 16.57
CA MET A 451 9.93 4.68 15.28
C MET A 451 11.20 5.55 15.37
N GLN A 452 11.79 5.73 16.54
CA GLN A 452 13.10 6.38 16.78
C GLN A 452 13.33 7.77 16.14
N LEU A 453 12.33 8.38 15.49
CA LEU A 453 12.40 9.75 15.04
C LEU A 453 12.01 10.65 16.20
N LYS A 454 12.97 10.90 17.08
CA LYS A 454 12.79 11.89 18.14
C LYS A 454 12.66 13.27 17.50
N CYS A 455 11.65 14.03 17.88
CA CYS A 455 11.52 15.45 17.49
C CYS A 455 12.70 16.30 18.01
N SER A 456 13.57 15.72 18.82
CA SER A 456 14.90 16.19 19.18
C SER A 456 15.96 15.92 18.11
N ALA A 457 15.60 15.36 16.93
CA ALA A 457 16.53 15.16 15.84
C ALA A 457 17.21 16.50 15.44
N LYS A 458 18.48 16.41 15.04
CA LYS A 458 19.17 17.56 14.47
C LYS A 458 18.51 17.91 13.13
N PHE A 459 18.26 19.21 12.92
CA PHE A 459 17.71 19.72 11.66
C PHE A 459 18.82 20.39 10.85
N GLU A 460 18.69 20.34 9.54
CA GLU A 460 19.55 21.04 8.59
C GLU A 460 18.73 21.71 7.51
N VAL A 461 19.29 22.73 6.88
CA VAL A 461 18.64 23.47 5.79
C VAL A 461 18.83 22.72 4.48
N ASP A 462 17.73 22.41 3.81
CA ASP A 462 17.70 21.81 2.49
C ASP A 462 16.82 22.62 1.53
N LYS A 463 17.46 23.27 0.57
CA LYS A 463 16.81 24.14 -0.42
C LYS A 463 16.60 23.46 -1.79
N THR A 464 16.70 22.15 -1.87
CA THR A 464 16.57 21.38 -3.11
C THR A 464 15.29 21.71 -3.88
N MET A 465 14.18 21.92 -3.15
CA MET A 465 12.87 22.20 -3.77
C MET A 465 12.80 23.56 -4.45
N ARG A 466 13.71 24.50 -4.16
CA ARG A 466 13.74 25.82 -4.83
C ARG A 466 13.92 25.74 -6.34
N ARG A 467 14.61 24.70 -6.84
CA ARG A 467 14.81 24.51 -8.29
C ARG A 467 13.51 24.32 -9.07
N PHE A 468 12.44 23.91 -8.40
CA PHE A 468 11.12 23.74 -9.01
C PHE A 468 10.20 24.96 -8.79
N GLY A 469 10.62 25.93 -7.98
CA GLY A 469 9.77 27.00 -7.43
C GLY A 469 9.13 27.88 -8.47
N GLU A 470 9.85 28.30 -9.52
CA GLU A 470 9.32 29.15 -10.58
C GLU A 470 8.21 28.42 -11.35
N LYS A 471 8.53 27.23 -11.88
CA LYS A 471 7.59 26.42 -12.65
C LYS A 471 6.36 26.03 -11.82
N LEU A 472 6.58 25.66 -10.56
CA LEU A 472 5.49 25.32 -9.63
C LEU A 472 4.59 26.53 -9.38
N THR A 473 5.15 27.70 -9.14
CA THR A 473 4.37 28.93 -8.88
C THR A 473 3.49 29.29 -10.09
N ILE A 474 4.03 29.18 -11.30
CA ILE A 474 3.27 29.42 -12.53
C ILE A 474 2.11 28.43 -12.66
N ASN A 475 2.41 27.13 -12.56
CA ASN A 475 1.40 26.07 -12.68
C ASN A 475 0.33 26.20 -11.62
N PHE A 476 0.72 26.45 -10.36
CA PHE A 476 -0.19 26.65 -9.25
C PHE A 476 -1.17 27.81 -9.47
N LYS A 477 -0.67 28.97 -9.94
CA LYS A 477 -1.52 30.13 -10.26
C LYS A 477 -2.51 29.80 -11.37
N ILE A 478 -2.08 29.13 -12.43
CA ILE A 478 -2.95 28.73 -13.55
C ILE A 478 -4.06 27.80 -13.04
N ALA A 479 -3.71 26.80 -12.24
CA ALA A 479 -4.67 25.84 -11.69
C ALA A 479 -5.66 26.49 -10.71
N SER A 480 -5.18 27.33 -9.79
CA SER A 480 -6.02 28.02 -8.79
C SER A 480 -6.98 29.03 -9.46
N ASN A 481 -6.53 29.77 -10.47
CA ASN A 481 -7.38 30.71 -11.22
C ASN A 481 -8.51 29.99 -11.99
N ALA A 482 -8.23 28.80 -12.52
CA ALA A 482 -9.23 27.99 -13.19
C ALA A 482 -10.31 27.52 -12.20
N THR A 483 -9.94 27.23 -10.95
CA THR A 483 -10.87 26.84 -9.88
C THR A 483 -11.80 28.00 -9.49
N ASN A 484 -11.30 29.23 -9.44
CA ASN A 484 -12.05 30.42 -9.02
C ASN A 484 -13.02 30.93 -10.10
N ARG A 485 -12.66 30.85 -11.40
CA ARG A 485 -13.49 31.36 -12.51
C ARG A 485 -14.84 30.64 -12.72
N ARG A 486 -15.06 29.49 -12.14
CA ARG A 486 -16.36 28.76 -12.17
C ARG A 486 -17.26 29.08 -10.98
N ASN A 487 -16.82 29.94 -10.08
CA ASN A 487 -17.60 30.44 -8.94
C ASN A 487 -18.22 31.84 -9.20
N SER A 488 -17.89 32.48 -10.33
CA SER A 488 -18.51 33.69 -10.87
C SER A 488 -19.40 33.34 -12.06
#